data_a0c8e2e04f35256ff265d1ef7b781a90
#
_entry.id   a0c8e2e04f35256ff265d1ef7b781a90
#
_cell.length_a   1.000
_cell.length_b   1.000
_cell.length_c   1.000
_cell.angle_alpha   90.00
_cell.angle_beta   90.00
_cell.angle_gamma   90.00
#
_symmetry.space_group_name_H-M   'P 1'
#
loop_
_entity.id
_entity.type
_entity.pdbx_description
1 polymer ?
#
loop_
_entity_poly.entity_id
_entity_poly.type
_entity_poly.pdbx_seq_one_letter_code
_entity_poly.pdbx_strand_id
1 'polypeptide(L)'
;MTLPVSRDDIRAAAERIRPYIRRTPVWDLPKGTLGHDGPVSLKLEFLQHAGSFKTRGAFNTLLTQPVPKAGVAAASGGNHGAAVAYAAKQLGIPARIFVPEISSPAKVEVIRRLGAEVVIGGQRYADALGACGAYIAGSGALSVHAYDAISTIQGQGTIALEWEEDGEGLDTVLVAVGGGGLISGIASYWAGRGIKVVGVEPEGARALHAALEAGGPVDVTVESVAADSLGARNTGELVFTIARATVDHVALVTDAAIREAQRTLWRDWRIASEPGGAAALAALLSGAYRPRPGERVGVLLCGANVELSKLAEIM
;
A
#
# COMPACT_ATOMS: atom_id res chain seq x y z
N MET A 1 6.47 19.82 16.00
CA MET A 1 7.25 18.56 15.89
C MET A 1 7.63 18.37 14.44
N THR A 2 8.90 18.18 14.12
CA THR A 2 9.34 17.95 12.74
C THR A 2 9.04 16.49 12.38
N LEU A 3 8.33 16.28 11.27
CA LEU A 3 8.03 14.91 10.79
C LEU A 3 9.31 14.24 10.26
N PRO A 4 9.46 12.92 10.42
CA PRO A 4 10.57 12.14 9.86
C PRO A 4 10.66 12.18 8.33
N VAL A 5 9.53 12.43 7.67
CA VAL A 5 9.42 12.59 6.21
C VAL A 5 8.66 13.89 5.94
N SER A 6 9.30 14.78 5.19
CA SER A 6 8.72 16.08 4.82
C SER A 6 8.11 16.05 3.42
N ARG A 7 7.32 17.09 3.10
CA ARG A 7 6.78 17.31 1.75
C ARG A 7 7.90 17.48 0.71
N ASP A 8 8.99 18.14 1.06
CA ASP A 8 10.10 18.37 0.14
C ASP A 8 10.88 17.08 -0.12
N ASP A 9 11.01 16.20 0.88
CA ASP A 9 11.58 14.85 0.67
C ASP A 9 10.73 14.05 -0.32
N ILE A 10 9.40 14.15 -0.24
CA ILE A 10 8.48 13.48 -1.16
C ILE A 10 8.57 14.07 -2.57
N ARG A 11 8.71 15.39 -2.72
CA ARG A 11 8.97 16.03 -4.02
C ARG A 11 10.28 15.56 -4.63
N ALA A 12 11.35 15.49 -3.85
CA ALA A 12 12.62 14.96 -4.30
C ALA A 12 12.52 13.48 -4.70
N ALA A 13 11.72 12.68 -3.97
CA ALA A 13 11.44 11.30 -4.34
C ALA A 13 10.67 11.22 -5.66
N ALA A 14 9.67 12.08 -5.89
CA ALA A 14 8.88 12.12 -7.12
C ALA A 14 9.77 12.40 -8.35
N GLU A 15 10.66 13.39 -8.27
CA GLU A 15 11.62 13.67 -9.34
C GLU A 15 12.52 12.45 -9.64
N ARG A 16 12.99 11.78 -8.59
CA ARG A 16 13.90 10.65 -8.68
C ARG A 16 13.25 9.44 -9.34
N ILE A 17 12.00 9.10 -8.97
CA ILE A 17 11.32 7.90 -9.47
C ILE A 17 10.52 8.15 -10.76
N ARG A 18 10.30 9.39 -11.17
CA ARG A 18 9.51 9.75 -12.36
C ARG A 18 9.85 8.95 -13.62
N PRO A 19 11.12 8.67 -13.96
CA PRO A 19 11.44 7.90 -15.17
C PRO A 19 11.03 6.43 -15.12
N TYR A 20 10.70 5.91 -13.94
CA TYR A 20 10.53 4.48 -13.68
C TYR A 20 9.10 4.09 -13.32
N ILE A 21 8.23 5.05 -13.03
CA ILE A 21 6.84 4.83 -12.62
C ILE A 21 5.86 5.38 -13.63
N ARG A 22 4.62 4.94 -13.52
CA ARG A 22 3.49 5.55 -14.24
C ARG A 22 2.92 6.68 -13.40
N ARG A 23 2.59 7.80 -14.03
CA ARG A 23 1.64 8.75 -13.46
C ARG A 23 0.26 8.11 -13.57
N THR A 24 -0.35 7.76 -12.45
CA THR A 24 -1.62 7.06 -12.44
C THR A 24 -2.79 8.03 -12.54
N PRO A 25 -3.89 7.68 -13.24
CA PRO A 25 -5.01 8.58 -13.41
C PRO A 25 -5.71 8.93 -12.09
N VAL A 26 -6.27 10.13 -12.06
CA VAL A 26 -7.33 10.54 -11.15
C VAL A 26 -8.65 10.48 -11.92
N TRP A 27 -9.68 9.93 -11.30
CA TRP A 27 -11.01 9.85 -11.89
C TRP A 27 -12.05 10.44 -10.96
N ASP A 28 -12.51 11.64 -11.29
CA ASP A 28 -13.54 12.32 -10.54
C ASP A 28 -14.92 11.79 -10.94
N LEU A 29 -15.67 11.32 -9.96
CA LEU A 29 -17.00 10.77 -10.16
C LEU A 29 -18.06 11.87 -9.97
N PRO A 30 -19.14 11.84 -10.78
CA PRO A 30 -20.27 12.73 -10.58
C PRO A 30 -20.89 12.57 -9.19
N LYS A 31 -21.45 13.66 -8.65
CA LYS A 31 -22.21 13.63 -7.39
C LYS A 31 -23.30 12.55 -7.42
N GLY A 32 -23.49 11.88 -6.32
CA GLY A 32 -24.49 10.80 -6.18
C GLY A 32 -24.03 9.44 -6.70
N THR A 33 -22.89 9.32 -7.38
CA THR A 33 -22.43 8.05 -7.98
C THR A 33 -22.30 6.91 -6.97
N LEU A 34 -21.88 7.21 -5.75
CA LEU A 34 -21.69 6.23 -4.66
C LEU A 34 -22.68 6.45 -3.49
N GLY A 35 -23.83 7.06 -3.76
CA GLY A 35 -24.80 7.43 -2.73
C GLY A 35 -24.32 8.59 -1.84
N HIS A 36 -23.28 9.33 -2.26
CA HIS A 36 -22.71 10.46 -1.57
C HIS A 36 -23.05 11.78 -2.31
N ASP A 37 -23.49 12.80 -1.57
CA ASP A 37 -23.91 14.09 -2.15
C ASP A 37 -22.73 14.96 -2.57
N GLY A 38 -21.52 14.68 -2.11
CA GLY A 38 -20.28 15.37 -2.49
C GLY A 38 -19.58 14.72 -3.69
N PRO A 39 -18.57 15.39 -4.27
CA PRO A 39 -17.71 14.80 -5.28
C PRO A 39 -16.85 13.68 -4.69
N VAL A 40 -16.61 12.61 -5.46
CA VAL A 40 -15.68 11.53 -5.09
C VAL A 40 -14.59 11.47 -6.15
N SER A 41 -13.34 11.48 -5.71
CA SER A 41 -12.16 11.37 -6.57
C SER A 41 -11.47 10.03 -6.34
N LEU A 42 -11.27 9.24 -7.37
CA LEU A 42 -10.58 7.95 -7.31
C LEU A 42 -9.15 8.10 -7.83
N LYS A 43 -8.15 7.75 -7.02
CA LYS A 43 -6.76 7.59 -7.49
C LYS A 43 -6.53 6.14 -7.88
N LEU A 44 -6.27 5.89 -9.18
CA LEU A 44 -6.21 4.55 -9.76
C LEU A 44 -4.80 3.96 -9.68
N GLU A 45 -4.27 3.79 -8.47
CA GLU A 45 -2.91 3.35 -8.23
C GLU A 45 -2.68 1.86 -8.53
N PHE A 46 -3.73 1.08 -8.68
CA PHE A 46 -3.64 -0.29 -9.19
C PHE A 46 -3.13 -0.38 -10.65
N LEU A 47 -3.16 0.72 -11.40
CA LEU A 47 -2.58 0.82 -12.74
C LEU A 47 -1.05 1.02 -12.73
N GLN A 48 -0.44 1.16 -11.57
CA GLN A 48 1.02 1.25 -11.44
C GLN A 48 1.68 -0.06 -11.88
N HIS A 49 2.96 0.01 -12.24
CA HIS A 49 3.76 -1.18 -12.54
C HIS A 49 3.67 -2.20 -11.40
N ALA A 50 3.74 -3.47 -11.72
CA ALA A 50 3.52 -4.59 -10.80
C ALA A 50 2.13 -4.58 -10.11
N GLY A 51 1.14 -3.83 -10.64
CA GLY A 51 -0.26 -3.87 -10.23
C GLY A 51 -0.58 -3.24 -8.86
N SER A 52 0.34 -2.48 -8.27
CA SER A 52 0.10 -1.80 -6.99
C SER A 52 1.06 -0.64 -6.74
N PHE A 53 0.69 0.22 -5.81
CA PHE A 53 1.47 1.38 -5.34
C PHE A 53 2.90 1.05 -4.84
N LYS A 54 3.16 -0.20 -4.46
CA LYS A 54 4.42 -0.64 -3.85
C LYS A 54 5.65 -0.35 -4.71
N THR A 55 5.48 -0.27 -6.00
CA THR A 55 6.56 0.03 -6.96
C THR A 55 7.22 1.37 -6.71
N ARG A 56 6.48 2.38 -6.24
CA ARG A 56 7.00 3.71 -5.92
C ARG A 56 8.05 3.68 -4.82
N GLY A 57 7.72 3.05 -3.69
CA GLY A 57 8.66 2.89 -2.57
C GLY A 57 9.83 1.97 -2.89
N ALA A 58 9.61 0.93 -3.70
CA ALA A 58 10.67 0.05 -4.16
C ALA A 58 11.71 0.82 -4.99
N PHE A 59 11.30 1.58 -6.01
CA PHE A 59 12.23 2.41 -6.78
C PHE A 59 12.93 3.46 -5.92
N ASN A 60 12.19 4.17 -5.07
CA ASN A 60 12.81 5.20 -4.25
C ASN A 60 13.88 4.62 -3.32
N THR A 61 13.64 3.43 -2.75
CA THR A 61 14.65 2.75 -1.91
C THR A 61 15.88 2.36 -2.72
N LEU A 62 15.71 1.73 -3.88
CA LEU A 62 16.81 1.28 -4.72
C LEU A 62 17.64 2.43 -5.33
N LEU A 63 17.03 3.59 -5.54
CA LEU A 63 17.68 4.76 -6.09
C LEU A 63 18.36 5.66 -5.04
N THR A 64 18.03 5.47 -3.75
CA THR A 64 18.58 6.26 -2.64
C THR A 64 19.61 5.51 -1.80
N GLN A 65 19.61 4.18 -1.87
CA GLN A 65 20.51 3.35 -1.08
C GLN A 65 21.66 2.82 -1.97
N PRO A 66 22.90 2.72 -1.45
CA PRO A 66 23.96 2.03 -2.15
C PRO A 66 23.63 0.54 -2.25
N VAL A 67 23.35 0.06 -3.46
CA VAL A 67 23.03 -1.35 -3.68
C VAL A 67 24.33 -2.15 -3.84
N PRO A 68 24.58 -3.15 -2.99
CA PRO A 68 25.78 -3.98 -3.06
C PRO A 68 25.72 -4.95 -4.25
N LYS A 69 26.86 -5.57 -4.59
CA LYS A 69 26.93 -6.60 -5.68
C LYS A 69 25.99 -7.79 -5.43
N ALA A 70 25.71 -8.11 -4.17
CA ALA A 70 24.76 -9.14 -3.79
C ALA A 70 23.31 -8.79 -4.14
N GLY A 71 23.04 -7.56 -4.58
CA GLY A 71 21.72 -7.09 -4.96
C GLY A 71 20.84 -6.78 -3.77
N VAL A 72 19.55 -7.09 -3.94
CA VAL A 72 18.50 -6.82 -2.94
C VAL A 72 17.78 -8.08 -2.52
N ALA A 73 17.27 -8.07 -1.28
CA ALA A 73 16.44 -9.16 -0.78
C ALA A 73 15.18 -8.61 -0.09
N ALA A 74 14.07 -9.35 -0.23
CA ALA A 74 12.82 -9.07 0.47
C ALA A 74 12.06 -10.36 0.77
N ALA A 75 11.30 -10.36 1.86
CA ALA A 75 10.38 -11.45 2.18
C ALA A 75 8.95 -11.00 1.87
N SER A 76 8.38 -11.46 0.76
CA SER A 76 6.98 -11.20 0.41
C SER A 76 6.54 -12.00 -0.81
N GLY A 77 5.49 -12.80 -0.68
CA GLY A 77 4.81 -13.45 -1.82
C GLY A 77 3.76 -12.58 -2.52
N GLY A 78 3.57 -11.32 -2.09
CA GLY A 78 2.53 -10.42 -2.61
C GLY A 78 3.09 -9.17 -3.29
N ASN A 79 2.35 -8.07 -3.16
CA ASN A 79 2.63 -6.79 -3.83
C ASN A 79 4.04 -6.25 -3.61
N HIS A 80 4.59 -6.43 -2.41
CA HIS A 80 5.94 -5.94 -2.11
C HIS A 80 7.01 -6.74 -2.86
N GLY A 81 6.93 -8.07 -2.85
CA GLY A 81 7.86 -8.90 -3.60
C GLY A 81 7.82 -8.63 -5.11
N ALA A 82 6.62 -8.48 -5.67
CA ALA A 82 6.44 -8.12 -7.09
C ALA A 82 7.04 -6.74 -7.41
N ALA A 83 6.83 -5.75 -6.55
CA ALA A 83 7.35 -4.39 -6.73
C ALA A 83 8.89 -4.34 -6.66
N VAL A 84 9.50 -5.03 -5.68
CA VAL A 84 10.96 -5.12 -5.56
C VAL A 84 11.57 -5.84 -6.76
N ALA A 85 10.98 -6.97 -7.18
CA ALA A 85 11.42 -7.71 -8.36
C ALA A 85 11.39 -6.84 -9.62
N TYR A 86 10.28 -6.12 -9.84
CA TYR A 86 10.13 -5.23 -10.98
C TYR A 86 11.16 -4.09 -10.95
N ALA A 87 11.28 -3.38 -9.83
CA ALA A 87 12.20 -2.25 -9.71
C ALA A 87 13.66 -2.69 -9.88
N ALA A 88 14.05 -3.79 -9.27
CA ALA A 88 15.40 -4.35 -9.41
C ALA A 88 15.70 -4.73 -10.86
N LYS A 89 14.78 -5.39 -11.56
CA LYS A 89 14.91 -5.73 -12.99
C LYS A 89 15.16 -4.50 -13.85
N GLN A 90 14.37 -3.43 -13.65
CA GLN A 90 14.50 -2.19 -14.43
C GLN A 90 15.85 -1.49 -14.20
N LEU A 91 16.44 -1.66 -13.03
CA LEU A 91 17.73 -1.06 -12.66
C LEU A 91 18.93 -2.01 -12.89
N GLY A 92 18.70 -3.22 -13.43
CA GLY A 92 19.77 -4.22 -13.64
C GLY A 92 20.36 -4.77 -12.33
N ILE A 93 19.59 -4.76 -11.24
CA ILE A 93 20.00 -5.18 -9.90
C ILE A 93 19.55 -6.62 -9.66
N PRO A 94 20.42 -7.54 -9.18
CA PRO A 94 19.97 -8.86 -8.74
C PRO A 94 18.97 -8.76 -7.59
N ALA A 95 17.86 -9.53 -7.66
CA ALA A 95 16.86 -9.56 -6.61
C ALA A 95 16.54 -10.98 -6.18
N ARG A 96 16.47 -11.21 -4.87
CA ARG A 96 16.08 -12.50 -4.29
C ARG A 96 14.88 -12.29 -3.36
N ILE A 97 13.78 -12.97 -3.69
CA ILE A 97 12.51 -12.84 -2.96
C ILE A 97 12.21 -14.15 -2.24
N PHE A 98 12.05 -14.05 -0.93
CA PHE A 98 11.74 -15.17 -0.04
C PHE A 98 10.24 -15.26 0.18
N VAL A 99 9.67 -16.43 -0.04
CA VAL A 99 8.23 -16.67 0.07
C VAL A 99 7.95 -17.96 0.84
N PRO A 100 6.92 -18.02 1.70
CA PRO A 100 6.53 -19.25 2.36
C PRO A 100 5.87 -20.22 1.37
N GLU A 101 5.89 -21.52 1.68
CA GLU A 101 5.32 -22.60 0.86
C GLU A 101 3.81 -22.41 0.60
N ILE A 102 3.09 -21.77 1.53
CA ILE A 102 1.66 -21.46 1.39
C ILE A 102 1.37 -20.39 0.33
N SER A 103 2.40 -19.71 -0.22
CA SER A 103 2.20 -18.69 -1.26
C SER A 103 1.61 -19.30 -2.52
N SER A 104 0.59 -18.61 -3.07
CA SER A 104 -0.05 -19.04 -4.31
C SER A 104 0.97 -19.21 -5.45
N PRO A 105 0.96 -20.34 -6.19
CA PRO A 105 1.83 -20.55 -7.34
C PRO A 105 1.73 -19.43 -8.38
N ALA A 106 0.54 -18.88 -8.59
CA ALA A 106 0.32 -17.76 -9.52
C ALA A 106 1.08 -16.50 -9.10
N LYS A 107 1.08 -16.16 -7.81
CA LYS A 107 1.84 -15.01 -7.28
C LYS A 107 3.35 -15.23 -7.36
N VAL A 108 3.82 -16.44 -7.05
CA VAL A 108 5.23 -16.81 -7.19
C VAL A 108 5.69 -16.67 -8.64
N GLU A 109 4.88 -17.14 -9.59
CA GLU A 109 5.20 -17.03 -11.01
C GLU A 109 5.25 -15.56 -11.50
N VAL A 110 4.37 -14.69 -10.98
CA VAL A 110 4.46 -13.25 -11.27
C VAL A 110 5.81 -12.68 -10.83
N ILE A 111 6.28 -13.01 -9.62
CA ILE A 111 7.58 -12.52 -9.10
C ILE A 111 8.73 -13.03 -9.97
N ARG A 112 8.71 -14.31 -10.40
CA ARG A 112 9.72 -14.86 -11.30
C ARG A 112 9.73 -14.17 -12.66
N ARG A 113 8.57 -13.94 -13.27
CA ARG A 113 8.45 -13.21 -14.55
C ARG A 113 8.96 -11.77 -14.43
N LEU A 114 8.83 -11.17 -13.26
CA LEU A 114 9.38 -9.86 -12.95
C LEU A 114 10.91 -9.89 -12.73
N GLY A 115 11.56 -11.04 -12.83
CA GLY A 115 13.02 -11.18 -12.95
C GLY A 115 13.76 -11.47 -11.65
N ALA A 116 13.05 -11.74 -10.54
CA ALA A 116 13.70 -12.11 -9.29
C ALA A 116 13.93 -13.61 -9.18
N GLU A 117 15.00 -14.00 -8.49
CA GLU A 117 15.16 -15.32 -7.94
C GLU A 117 14.18 -15.52 -6.78
N VAL A 118 13.35 -16.55 -6.83
CA VAL A 118 12.37 -16.82 -5.77
C VAL A 118 12.84 -18.03 -4.96
N VAL A 119 13.03 -17.82 -3.65
CA VAL A 119 13.35 -18.85 -2.68
C VAL A 119 12.07 -19.20 -1.93
N ILE A 120 11.58 -20.42 -2.14
CA ILE A 120 10.37 -20.94 -1.47
C ILE A 120 10.82 -21.79 -0.29
N GLY A 121 10.31 -21.49 0.91
CA GLY A 121 10.62 -22.28 2.10
C GLY A 121 9.95 -21.77 3.37
N GLY A 122 9.71 -22.69 4.29
CA GLY A 122 8.99 -22.44 5.53
C GLY A 122 7.47 -22.43 5.38
N GLN A 123 6.79 -22.72 6.47
CA GLN A 123 5.32 -22.83 6.48
C GLN A 123 4.62 -21.47 6.56
N ARG A 124 5.27 -20.47 7.16
CA ARG A 124 4.68 -19.18 7.48
C ARG A 124 5.55 -18.02 6.97
N TYR A 125 4.96 -16.86 6.89
CA TYR A 125 5.67 -15.61 6.55
C TYR A 125 6.89 -15.37 7.46
N ALA A 126 6.80 -15.66 8.75
CA ALA A 126 7.90 -15.50 9.69
C ALA A 126 9.14 -16.35 9.32
N ASP A 127 8.91 -17.55 8.79
CA ASP A 127 9.98 -18.45 8.36
C ASP A 127 10.70 -17.87 7.12
N ALA A 128 9.94 -17.38 6.14
CA ALA A 128 10.49 -16.72 4.96
C ALA A 128 11.24 -15.41 5.34
N LEU A 129 10.72 -14.66 6.29
CA LEU A 129 11.37 -13.45 6.83
C LEU A 129 12.70 -13.78 7.51
N GLY A 130 12.73 -14.84 8.33
CA GLY A 130 13.95 -15.33 8.97
C GLY A 130 15.01 -15.78 7.96
N ALA A 131 14.60 -16.53 6.93
CA ALA A 131 15.49 -16.95 5.85
C ALA A 131 16.04 -15.77 5.03
N CYS A 132 15.20 -14.77 4.77
CA CYS A 132 15.61 -13.52 4.13
C CYS A 132 16.65 -12.78 4.99
N GLY A 133 16.42 -12.65 6.29
CA GLY A 133 17.35 -12.01 7.24
C GLY A 133 18.70 -12.73 7.30
N ALA A 134 18.70 -14.06 7.35
CA ALA A 134 19.92 -14.86 7.32
C ALA A 134 20.71 -14.66 6.01
N TYR A 135 20.00 -14.64 4.88
CA TYR A 135 20.63 -14.34 3.58
C TYR A 135 21.25 -12.93 3.55
N ILE A 136 20.54 -11.92 4.01
CA ILE A 136 21.05 -10.53 4.08
C ILE A 136 22.30 -10.47 4.95
N ALA A 137 22.28 -11.08 6.14
CA ALA A 137 23.41 -11.11 7.06
C ALA A 137 24.65 -11.78 6.46
N GLY A 138 24.47 -12.86 5.67
CA GLY A 138 25.57 -13.60 5.06
C GLY A 138 26.10 -13.00 3.75
N SER A 139 25.22 -12.39 2.95
CA SER A 139 25.57 -11.89 1.61
C SER A 139 25.85 -10.37 1.56
N GLY A 140 25.39 -9.64 2.56
CA GLY A 140 25.40 -8.17 2.56
C GLY A 140 24.38 -7.56 1.59
N ALA A 141 23.39 -8.32 1.08
CA ALA A 141 22.34 -7.79 0.22
C ALA A 141 21.53 -6.68 0.91
N LEU A 142 21.08 -5.71 0.13
CA LEU A 142 20.24 -4.63 0.65
C LEU A 142 18.83 -5.17 0.99
N SER A 143 18.39 -4.91 2.21
CA SER A 143 17.01 -5.16 2.63
C SER A 143 16.07 -4.07 2.13
N VAL A 144 15.00 -4.42 1.43
CA VAL A 144 13.95 -3.48 1.04
C VAL A 144 12.74 -3.68 1.95
N HIS A 145 12.55 -2.77 2.91
CA HIS A 145 11.45 -2.86 3.87
C HIS A 145 10.11 -2.49 3.23
N ALA A 146 9.06 -3.25 3.54
CA ALA A 146 7.75 -3.13 2.88
C ALA A 146 6.98 -1.85 3.21
N TYR A 147 7.26 -1.20 4.36
CA TYR A 147 6.51 -0.03 4.85
C TYR A 147 7.27 0.86 5.85
N ASP A 148 8.00 0.30 6.85
CA ASP A 148 8.60 1.06 7.96
C ASP A 148 10.04 1.49 7.63
N ALA A 149 10.20 2.27 6.57
CA ALA A 149 11.47 2.86 6.15
C ALA A 149 11.25 4.21 5.47
N ILE A 150 12.12 5.18 5.77
CA ILE A 150 12.01 6.55 5.25
C ILE A 150 11.92 6.55 3.71
N SER A 151 12.81 5.85 3.03
CA SER A 151 12.81 5.79 1.56
C SER A 151 11.54 5.20 0.98
N THR A 152 10.97 4.16 1.63
CA THR A 152 9.71 3.56 1.23
C THR A 152 8.56 4.56 1.40
N ILE A 153 8.46 5.22 2.57
CA ILE A 153 7.41 6.18 2.88
C ILE A 153 7.46 7.38 1.94
N GLN A 154 8.65 7.92 1.66
CA GLN A 154 8.85 9.01 0.69
C GLN A 154 8.33 8.63 -0.70
N GLY A 155 8.67 7.43 -1.19
CA GLY A 155 8.19 6.92 -2.47
C GLY A 155 6.67 6.80 -2.53
N GLN A 156 6.03 6.30 -1.48
CA GLN A 156 4.56 6.17 -1.41
C GLN A 156 3.87 7.54 -1.34
N GLY A 157 4.48 8.51 -0.69
CA GLY A 157 3.95 9.87 -0.60
C GLY A 157 3.80 10.58 -1.95
N THR A 158 4.55 10.15 -2.97
CA THR A 158 4.47 10.72 -4.33
C THR A 158 3.09 10.59 -4.97
N ILE A 159 2.25 9.66 -4.47
CA ILE A 159 0.84 9.54 -4.86
C ILE A 159 0.07 10.80 -4.52
N ALA A 160 0.28 11.34 -3.32
CA ALA A 160 -0.40 12.55 -2.87
C ALA A 160 0.02 13.78 -3.69
N LEU A 161 1.29 13.88 -4.08
CA LEU A 161 1.77 14.92 -4.99
C LEU A 161 1.04 14.87 -6.33
N GLU A 162 1.02 13.68 -6.99
CA GLU A 162 0.31 13.52 -8.25
C GLU A 162 -1.19 13.82 -8.12
N TRP A 163 -1.82 13.39 -7.02
CA TRP A 163 -3.25 13.62 -6.80
C TRP A 163 -3.58 15.10 -6.58
N GLU A 164 -2.70 15.83 -5.90
CA GLU A 164 -2.84 17.29 -5.73
C GLU A 164 -2.72 18.03 -7.08
N GLU A 165 -1.83 17.55 -7.97
CA GLU A 165 -1.60 18.18 -9.28
C GLU A 165 -2.70 17.84 -10.30
N ASP A 166 -3.30 16.65 -10.23
CA ASP A 166 -4.24 16.12 -11.23
C ASP A 166 -5.71 16.24 -10.82
N GLY A 167 -5.99 16.46 -9.52
CA GLY A 167 -7.35 16.49 -8.98
C GLY A 167 -7.88 17.91 -8.76
N GLU A 168 -9.19 18.01 -8.54
CA GLU A 168 -9.89 19.29 -8.28
C GLU A 168 -9.82 19.77 -6.81
N GLY A 169 -8.93 19.22 -6.01
CA GLY A 169 -8.83 19.44 -4.57
C GLY A 169 -9.65 18.40 -3.77
N LEU A 170 -9.28 18.24 -2.51
CA LEU A 170 -9.83 17.22 -1.61
C LEU A 170 -10.01 17.81 -0.21
N ASP A 171 -11.05 17.38 0.51
CA ASP A 171 -11.22 17.64 1.94
C ASP A 171 -10.71 16.47 2.77
N THR A 172 -10.93 15.24 2.29
CA THR A 172 -10.56 14.00 2.98
C THR A 172 -10.09 12.95 1.99
N VAL A 173 -9.13 12.14 2.40
CA VAL A 173 -8.63 10.98 1.64
C VAL A 173 -8.70 9.72 2.46
N LEU A 174 -9.31 8.68 1.88
CA LEU A 174 -9.41 7.34 2.45
C LEU A 174 -8.28 6.46 1.90
N VAL A 175 -7.48 5.89 2.79
CA VAL A 175 -6.29 5.11 2.45
C VAL A 175 -6.31 3.77 3.17
N ALA A 176 -6.28 2.67 2.42
CA ALA A 176 -6.15 1.34 2.99
C ALA A 176 -4.81 1.17 3.74
N VAL A 177 -4.86 0.56 4.92
CA VAL A 177 -3.71 0.39 5.80
C VAL A 177 -3.44 -1.09 6.05
N GLY A 178 -2.21 -1.52 5.75
CA GLY A 178 -1.62 -2.73 6.28
C GLY A 178 -0.51 -2.34 7.26
N GLY A 179 0.76 -2.37 6.83
CA GLY A 179 1.88 -1.89 7.66
C GLY A 179 2.02 -0.35 7.76
N GLY A 180 1.19 0.42 7.08
CA GLY A 180 1.06 1.88 7.23
C GLY A 180 2.03 2.75 6.43
N GLY A 181 2.97 2.20 5.66
CA GLY A 181 3.91 3.02 4.88
C GLY A 181 3.24 3.89 3.81
N LEU A 182 2.13 3.43 3.23
CA LEU A 182 1.33 4.17 2.25
C LEU A 182 0.67 5.40 2.89
N ILE A 183 -0.09 5.17 3.95
CA ILE A 183 -0.79 6.26 4.64
C ILE A 183 0.19 7.27 5.24
N SER A 184 1.33 6.80 5.79
CA SER A 184 2.36 7.68 6.34
C SER A 184 2.95 8.61 5.28
N GLY A 185 3.22 8.12 4.07
CA GLY A 185 3.71 8.95 2.97
C GLY A 185 2.68 9.99 2.53
N ILE A 186 1.43 9.57 2.34
CA ILE A 186 0.32 10.44 1.94
C ILE A 186 0.05 11.51 3.00
N ALA A 187 -0.03 11.10 4.26
CA ALA A 187 -0.31 12.01 5.38
C ALA A 187 0.85 13.00 5.63
N SER A 188 2.11 12.57 5.46
CA SER A 188 3.26 13.48 5.51
C SER A 188 3.21 14.56 4.44
N TYR A 189 2.78 14.20 3.22
CA TYR A 189 2.68 15.17 2.13
C TYR A 189 1.62 16.25 2.39
N TRP A 190 0.47 15.88 2.94
CA TRP A 190 -0.63 16.81 3.23
C TRP A 190 -0.63 17.38 4.66
N ALA A 191 0.37 17.05 5.46
CA ALA A 191 0.49 17.61 6.82
C ALA A 191 0.40 19.13 6.82
N GLY A 192 -0.50 19.68 7.65
CA GLY A 192 -0.73 21.13 7.75
C GLY A 192 -1.45 21.79 6.56
N ARG A 193 -2.01 20.99 5.62
CA ARG A 193 -2.69 21.50 4.42
C ARG A 193 -4.21 21.51 4.49
N GLY A 194 -4.78 21.13 5.63
CA GLY A 194 -6.23 21.10 5.83
C GLY A 194 -6.94 19.87 5.22
N ILE A 195 -6.20 18.96 4.58
CA ILE A 195 -6.74 17.70 4.04
C ILE A 195 -6.67 16.64 5.13
N LYS A 196 -7.79 16.02 5.45
CA LYS A 196 -7.84 14.90 6.38
C LYS A 196 -7.36 13.62 5.69
N VAL A 197 -6.50 12.88 6.36
CA VAL A 197 -6.09 11.55 5.92
C VAL A 197 -6.66 10.53 6.89
N VAL A 198 -7.56 9.68 6.40
CA VAL A 198 -8.26 8.65 7.17
C VAL A 198 -7.73 7.29 6.76
N GLY A 199 -7.24 6.52 7.73
CA GLY A 199 -6.86 5.14 7.53
C GLY A 199 -8.11 4.25 7.41
N VAL A 200 -8.01 3.20 6.61
CA VAL A 200 -9.05 2.17 6.54
C VAL A 200 -8.40 0.82 6.74
N GLU A 201 -8.83 0.11 7.78
CA GLU A 201 -8.35 -1.23 8.11
C GLU A 201 -9.51 -2.22 8.21
N PRO A 202 -9.28 -3.51 7.85
CA PRO A 202 -10.22 -4.56 8.21
C PRO A 202 -10.31 -4.73 9.72
N GLU A 203 -11.49 -5.01 10.27
CA GLU A 203 -11.66 -5.31 11.71
C GLU A 203 -10.71 -6.42 12.20
N GLY A 204 -10.46 -7.42 11.35
CA GLY A 204 -9.57 -8.55 11.67
C GLY A 204 -8.09 -8.32 11.34
N ALA A 205 -7.67 -7.12 10.89
CA ALA A 205 -6.27 -6.77 10.59
C ALA A 205 -6.04 -5.27 10.81
N ARG A 206 -6.07 -4.83 12.08
CA ARG A 206 -6.14 -3.44 12.50
C ARG A 206 -4.89 -2.94 13.24
N ALA A 207 -3.72 -3.12 12.64
CA ALA A 207 -2.45 -2.84 13.29
C ALA A 207 -2.26 -1.36 13.65
N LEU A 208 -2.64 -0.43 12.76
CA LEU A 208 -2.52 1.00 13.02
C LEU A 208 -3.55 1.48 14.05
N HIS A 209 -4.79 1.03 13.95
CA HIS A 209 -5.83 1.36 14.92
C HIS A 209 -5.40 0.93 16.33
N ALA A 210 -4.95 -0.32 16.49
CA ALA A 210 -4.49 -0.84 17.77
C ALA A 210 -3.26 -0.07 18.30
N ALA A 211 -2.32 0.30 17.43
CA ALA A 211 -1.16 1.08 17.81
C ALA A 211 -1.54 2.48 18.32
N LEU A 212 -2.50 3.15 17.65
CA LEU A 212 -3.01 4.46 18.08
C LEU A 212 -3.76 4.38 19.41
N GLU A 213 -4.56 3.34 19.64
CA GLU A 213 -5.23 3.09 20.93
C GLU A 213 -4.24 2.80 22.05
N ALA A 214 -3.21 2.00 21.78
CA ALA A 214 -2.20 1.61 22.79
C ALA A 214 -1.16 2.70 23.07
N GLY A 215 -1.07 3.72 22.21
CA GLY A 215 -0.05 4.76 22.31
C GLY A 215 1.36 4.34 21.84
N GLY A 216 1.46 3.22 21.12
CA GLY A 216 2.69 2.66 20.54
C GLY A 216 2.42 1.43 19.68
N PRO A 217 3.41 0.99 18.86
CA PRO A 217 3.27 -0.22 18.07
C PRO A 217 2.98 -1.45 18.92
N VAL A 218 1.97 -2.24 18.54
CA VAL A 218 1.58 -3.48 19.21
C VAL A 218 1.29 -4.56 18.17
N ASP A 219 1.56 -5.80 18.53
CA ASP A 219 1.23 -6.94 17.67
C ASP A 219 -0.26 -7.26 17.74
N VAL A 220 -0.86 -7.46 16.56
CA VAL A 220 -2.25 -7.88 16.41
C VAL A 220 -2.37 -9.26 15.75
N THR A 221 -3.48 -9.92 16.02
CA THR A 221 -3.90 -11.08 15.22
C THR A 221 -4.37 -10.61 13.85
N VAL A 222 -4.08 -11.39 12.82
CA VAL A 222 -4.49 -11.10 11.44
C VAL A 222 -5.40 -12.20 10.95
N GLU A 223 -6.68 -11.85 10.77
CA GLU A 223 -7.72 -12.73 10.25
C GLU A 223 -8.70 -11.90 9.40
N SER A 224 -8.46 -11.82 8.09
CA SER A 224 -9.26 -11.04 7.15
C SER A 224 -9.09 -11.54 5.73
N VAL A 225 -10.10 -11.32 4.89
CA VAL A 225 -10.01 -11.54 3.43
C VAL A 225 -8.92 -10.70 2.77
N ALA A 226 -8.52 -9.59 3.40
CA ALA A 226 -7.46 -8.71 2.94
C ALA A 226 -6.08 -9.02 3.53
N ALA A 227 -5.90 -10.12 4.28
CA ALA A 227 -4.65 -10.49 4.94
C ALA A 227 -3.44 -10.57 3.98
N ASP A 228 -3.65 -10.99 2.74
CA ASP A 228 -2.60 -11.08 1.70
C ASP A 228 -1.94 -9.72 1.39
N SER A 229 -2.66 -8.61 1.51
CA SER A 229 -2.20 -7.25 1.16
C SER A 229 -2.17 -6.29 2.34
N LEU A 230 -3.04 -6.47 3.34
CA LEU A 230 -3.13 -5.63 4.54
C LEU A 230 -2.78 -6.36 5.85
N GLY A 231 -2.17 -7.55 5.77
CA GLY A 231 -1.93 -8.43 6.91
C GLY A 231 -0.67 -8.14 7.72
N ALA A 232 -0.26 -6.91 7.88
CA ALA A 232 0.82 -6.57 8.81
C ALA A 232 0.36 -6.76 10.26
N ARG A 233 1.17 -7.46 11.07
CA ARG A 233 0.89 -7.66 12.49
C ARG A 233 1.25 -6.47 13.36
N ASN A 234 2.08 -5.55 12.83
CA ASN A 234 2.62 -4.42 13.54
C ASN A 234 2.93 -3.30 12.55
N THR A 235 2.78 -2.04 12.96
CA THR A 235 3.05 -0.87 12.10
C THR A 235 4.54 -0.53 12.01
N GLY A 236 5.30 -0.77 13.05
CA GLY A 236 6.64 -0.21 13.25
C GLY A 236 6.63 1.21 13.84
N GLU A 237 7.79 1.62 14.36
CA GLU A 237 7.95 2.87 15.12
C GLU A 237 7.87 4.12 14.25
N LEU A 238 8.44 4.08 13.05
CA LEU A 238 8.45 5.22 12.14
C LEU A 238 7.04 5.53 11.64
N VAL A 239 6.31 4.50 11.21
CA VAL A 239 4.91 4.62 10.79
C VAL A 239 4.06 5.16 11.94
N PHE A 240 4.17 4.58 13.15
CA PHE A 240 3.41 5.04 14.30
C PHE A 240 3.68 6.52 14.60
N THR A 241 4.95 6.94 14.61
CA THR A 241 5.35 8.33 14.88
C THR A 241 4.70 9.30 13.89
N ILE A 242 4.71 8.96 12.60
CA ILE A 242 4.08 9.79 11.56
C ILE A 242 2.56 9.77 11.69
N ALA A 243 1.96 8.58 11.77
CA ALA A 243 0.52 8.43 11.78
C ALA A 243 -0.14 9.13 12.98
N ARG A 244 0.44 9.01 14.17
CA ARG A 244 -0.04 9.71 15.37
C ARG A 244 -0.07 11.23 15.19
N ALA A 245 0.82 11.78 14.39
CA ALA A 245 0.92 13.24 14.18
C ALA A 245 0.07 13.75 13.01
N THR A 246 -0.32 12.88 12.06
CA THR A 246 -0.85 13.33 10.75
C THR A 246 -2.12 12.61 10.27
N VAL A 247 -2.42 11.43 10.81
CA VAL A 247 -3.64 10.69 10.48
C VAL A 247 -4.77 11.16 11.38
N ASP A 248 -5.93 11.48 10.80
CA ASP A 248 -7.10 11.97 11.55
C ASP A 248 -7.68 10.86 12.45
N HIS A 249 -8.01 9.72 11.85
CA HIS A 249 -8.44 8.50 12.53
C HIS A 249 -8.32 7.29 11.61
N VAL A 250 -8.65 6.10 12.14
CA VAL A 250 -8.75 4.86 11.38
C VAL A 250 -10.18 4.34 11.42
N ALA A 251 -10.80 4.24 10.26
CA ALA A 251 -12.11 3.61 10.08
C ALA A 251 -11.93 2.09 9.91
N LEU A 252 -12.70 1.30 10.65
CA LEU A 252 -12.70 -0.16 10.55
C LEU A 252 -13.82 -0.63 9.64
N VAL A 253 -13.53 -1.59 8.77
CA VAL A 253 -14.47 -2.19 7.83
C VAL A 253 -14.51 -3.70 7.98
N THR A 254 -15.70 -4.27 7.80
CA THR A 254 -15.89 -5.72 7.81
C THR A 254 -15.38 -6.34 6.51
N ASP A 255 -15.02 -7.62 6.54
CA ASP A 255 -14.69 -8.40 5.35
C ASP A 255 -15.85 -8.42 4.32
N ALA A 256 -17.08 -8.42 4.79
CA ALA A 256 -18.29 -8.33 3.93
C ALA A 256 -18.34 -6.99 3.17
N ALA A 257 -18.02 -5.88 3.83
CA ALA A 257 -17.95 -4.56 3.20
C ALA A 257 -16.84 -4.50 2.13
N ILE A 258 -15.68 -5.10 2.40
CA ILE A 258 -14.58 -5.18 1.42
C ILE A 258 -15.01 -5.97 0.19
N ARG A 259 -15.67 -7.13 0.36
CA ARG A 259 -16.19 -7.93 -0.76
C ARG A 259 -17.25 -7.17 -1.55
N GLU A 260 -18.15 -6.43 -0.88
CA GLU A 260 -19.12 -5.60 -1.60
C GLU A 260 -18.47 -4.47 -2.38
N ALA A 261 -17.42 -3.85 -1.86
CA ALA A 261 -16.64 -2.87 -2.61
C ALA A 261 -15.97 -3.49 -3.85
N GLN A 262 -15.44 -4.72 -3.75
CA GLN A 262 -14.90 -5.45 -4.91
C GLN A 262 -16.00 -5.73 -5.96
N ARG A 263 -17.21 -6.17 -5.52
CA ARG A 263 -18.34 -6.38 -6.43
C ARG A 263 -18.74 -5.08 -7.13
N THR A 264 -18.84 -3.97 -6.40
CA THR A 264 -19.17 -2.66 -6.95
C THR A 264 -18.14 -2.22 -8.00
N LEU A 265 -16.84 -2.33 -7.70
CA LEU A 265 -15.76 -2.01 -8.64
C LEU A 265 -15.89 -2.84 -9.93
N TRP A 266 -16.18 -4.13 -9.81
CA TRP A 266 -16.34 -4.98 -11.00
C TRP A 266 -17.67 -4.75 -11.73
N ARG A 267 -18.79 -4.72 -11.01
CA ARG A 267 -20.13 -4.60 -11.59
C ARG A 267 -20.28 -3.30 -12.38
N ASP A 268 -19.85 -2.20 -11.76
CA ASP A 268 -20.17 -0.88 -12.29
C ASP A 268 -19.06 -0.35 -13.23
N TRP A 269 -17.80 -0.76 -13.00
CA TRP A 269 -16.65 -0.19 -13.75
C TRP A 269 -15.69 -1.23 -14.34
N ARG A 270 -15.94 -2.52 -14.18
CA ARG A 270 -15.06 -3.61 -14.65
C ARG A 270 -13.64 -3.54 -14.06
N ILE A 271 -13.50 -3.01 -12.87
CA ILE A 271 -12.23 -2.96 -12.16
C ILE A 271 -12.09 -4.21 -11.28
N ALA A 272 -11.13 -5.08 -11.62
CA ALA A 272 -10.73 -6.20 -10.81
C ALA A 272 -9.76 -5.70 -9.72
N SER A 273 -10.22 -5.54 -8.50
CA SER A 273 -9.39 -5.10 -7.36
C SER A 273 -9.13 -6.26 -6.39
N GLU A 274 -7.94 -6.29 -5.81
CA GLU A 274 -7.69 -7.14 -4.65
C GLU A 274 -8.43 -6.59 -3.41
N PRO A 275 -8.67 -7.42 -2.37
CA PRO A 275 -9.39 -6.96 -1.18
C PRO A 275 -8.79 -5.70 -0.55
N GLY A 276 -7.46 -5.64 -0.40
CA GLY A 276 -6.79 -4.45 0.13
C GLY A 276 -6.92 -3.22 -0.76
N GLY A 277 -6.99 -3.41 -2.09
CA GLY A 277 -7.22 -2.32 -3.03
C GLY A 277 -8.63 -1.73 -2.96
N ALA A 278 -9.62 -2.53 -2.50
CA ALA A 278 -11.02 -2.12 -2.36
C ALA A 278 -11.36 -1.58 -0.95
N ALA A 279 -10.50 -1.78 0.05
CA ALA A 279 -10.80 -1.47 1.45
C ALA A 279 -11.14 0.01 1.68
N ALA A 280 -10.43 0.95 1.02
CA ALA A 280 -10.72 2.37 1.13
C ALA A 280 -12.14 2.71 0.62
N LEU A 281 -12.55 2.12 -0.50
CA LEU A 281 -13.90 2.27 -1.03
C LEU A 281 -14.95 1.64 -0.09
N ALA A 282 -14.62 0.51 0.54
CA ALA A 282 -15.51 -0.15 1.48
C ALA A 282 -15.91 0.76 2.64
N ALA A 283 -15.02 1.62 3.14
CA ALA A 283 -15.34 2.56 4.21
C ALA A 283 -16.42 3.57 3.79
N LEU A 284 -16.36 4.04 2.55
CA LEU A 284 -17.36 4.97 2.02
C LEU A 284 -18.70 4.26 1.80
N LEU A 285 -18.70 3.09 1.14
CA LEU A 285 -19.92 2.35 0.80
C LEU A 285 -20.66 1.80 2.02
N SER A 286 -19.94 1.35 3.05
CA SER A 286 -20.52 0.80 4.26
C SER A 286 -20.97 1.86 5.28
N GLY A 287 -20.54 3.13 5.08
CA GLY A 287 -20.75 4.20 6.04
C GLY A 287 -19.84 4.11 7.28
N ALA A 288 -18.77 3.31 7.25
CA ALA A 288 -17.71 3.33 8.26
C ALA A 288 -16.98 4.69 8.24
N TYR A 289 -16.88 5.31 7.08
CA TYR A 289 -16.61 6.74 6.94
C TYR A 289 -17.87 7.45 6.42
N ARG A 290 -18.32 8.47 7.12
CA ARG A 290 -19.51 9.27 6.75
C ARG A 290 -19.07 10.69 6.40
N PRO A 291 -19.01 11.04 5.11
CA PRO A 291 -18.67 12.38 4.70
C PRO A 291 -19.71 13.40 5.15
N ARG A 292 -19.27 14.63 5.40
CA ARG A 292 -20.18 15.76 5.59
C ARG A 292 -20.85 16.14 4.25
N PRO A 293 -22.01 16.82 4.28
CA PRO A 293 -22.64 17.30 3.06
C PRO A 293 -21.66 18.14 2.23
N GLY A 294 -21.52 17.81 0.97
CA GLY A 294 -20.62 18.51 0.02
C GLY A 294 -19.12 18.21 0.17
N GLU A 295 -18.71 17.37 1.11
CA GLU A 295 -17.30 17.02 1.31
C GLU A 295 -16.72 16.32 0.07
N ARG A 296 -15.53 16.74 -0.38
CA ARG A 296 -14.78 16.10 -1.47
C ARG A 296 -13.93 14.97 -0.91
N VAL A 297 -14.31 13.74 -1.23
CA VAL A 297 -13.67 12.54 -0.70
C VAL A 297 -12.81 11.88 -1.76
N GLY A 298 -11.51 11.78 -1.47
CA GLY A 298 -10.59 10.95 -2.24
C GLY A 298 -10.62 9.51 -1.77
N VAL A 299 -10.66 8.55 -2.70
CA VAL A 299 -10.56 7.12 -2.43
C VAL A 299 -9.40 6.54 -3.21
N LEU A 300 -8.41 5.98 -2.52
CA LEU A 300 -7.25 5.38 -3.14
C LEU A 300 -7.49 3.91 -3.46
N LEU A 301 -7.54 3.55 -4.74
CA LEU A 301 -7.59 2.16 -5.21
C LEU A 301 -6.15 1.66 -5.41
N CYS A 302 -5.56 1.05 -4.39
CA CYS A 302 -4.12 0.92 -4.24
C CYS A 302 -3.50 -0.35 -4.87
N GLY A 303 -4.31 -1.36 -5.28
CA GLY A 303 -3.80 -2.60 -5.86
C GLY A 303 -4.85 -3.48 -6.52
N ALA A 304 -4.43 -4.27 -7.51
CA ALA A 304 -5.28 -5.17 -8.28
C ALA A 304 -4.69 -6.59 -8.47
N ASN A 305 -3.72 -6.99 -7.65
CA ASN A 305 -3.09 -8.30 -7.76
C ASN A 305 -3.98 -9.42 -7.17
N VAL A 306 -5.21 -9.52 -7.70
CA VAL A 306 -6.21 -10.53 -7.35
C VAL A 306 -6.14 -11.72 -8.31
N GLU A 307 -6.35 -12.92 -7.81
CA GLU A 307 -6.60 -14.09 -8.63
C GLU A 307 -8.04 -14.05 -9.15
N LEU A 308 -8.22 -14.16 -10.47
CA LEU A 308 -9.56 -14.06 -11.10
C LEU A 308 -10.53 -15.12 -10.57
N SER A 309 -10.04 -16.33 -10.21
CA SER A 309 -10.87 -17.36 -9.56
C SER A 309 -11.44 -16.87 -8.24
N LYS A 310 -10.63 -16.24 -7.39
CA LYS A 310 -11.09 -15.68 -6.10
C LYS A 310 -12.05 -14.51 -6.29
N LEU A 311 -11.85 -13.71 -7.34
CA LEU A 311 -12.81 -12.66 -7.67
C LEU A 311 -14.13 -13.25 -8.16
N ALA A 312 -14.10 -14.29 -8.98
CA ALA A 312 -15.30 -14.97 -9.47
C ALA A 312 -16.14 -15.61 -8.35
N GLU A 313 -15.50 -16.10 -7.28
CA GLU A 313 -16.20 -16.68 -6.12
C GLU A 313 -17.07 -15.67 -5.35
N ILE A 314 -16.79 -14.38 -5.48
CA ILE A 314 -17.53 -13.33 -4.77
C ILE A 314 -18.50 -12.56 -5.67
N MET A 315 -18.50 -12.82 -7.00
CA MET A 315 -19.43 -12.20 -7.96
C MET A 315 -20.76 -12.94 -8.00
#